data_baeb2d1a80b8738b0aac98d7ffd384f0
#
_entry.id   baeb2d1a80b8738b0aac98d7ffd384f0
#
_cell.length_a   1.000
_cell.length_b   1.000
_cell.length_c   1.000
_cell.angle_alpha   90.00
_cell.angle_beta   90.00
_cell.angle_gamma   90.00
#
_symmetry.space_group_name_H-M   'P 1'
#
loop_
_entity.id
_entity.type
_entity.pdbx_description
1 polymer ?
#
loop_
_entity_poly.entity_id
_entity_poly.type
_entity_poly.pdbx_seq_one_letter_code
_entity_poly.pdbx_strand_id
1 'polypeptide(L)'
;MIPRLFEHTSAGWAKYSDYEWRMAADGQDYLMPAAKADADVYNPMTQADELIVEAVNIGLLQFHKTPDVKVKEAIRQFACRYGLLGLMAAIPTTPKFVDYEKVYLPKNPYIRQEVMETMDYLKLFFPFAMPSFYKQGVKSVWQVPGDDKMEIALVSTFFNDPQAKAMSFLRSYGERFDWMKEVFRDWAFAFVSVFLYERDKKKLDSTTRRLYRQGIACFDGNVPSYHLELREHPVMVWDFHSLMLTIRFLLSLSLTDTQNPLKMCEHCQKAFIAKRYGDEYCSKSCGKTYKKGE
;
A
#
# COMPACT_ATOMS: atom_id res chain seq x y z
N MET A 1 10.81 2.96 13.89
CA MET A 1 11.62 1.80 14.43
C MET A 1 10.73 0.56 14.44
N ILE A 2 11.09 -0.47 13.66
CA ILE A 2 10.34 -1.73 13.63
C ILE A 2 10.60 -2.47 14.94
N PRO A 3 9.57 -2.89 15.69
CA PRO A 3 9.76 -3.66 16.90
C PRO A 3 10.54 -4.96 16.64
N ARG A 4 11.35 -5.42 17.58
CA ARG A 4 12.12 -6.69 17.49
C ARG A 4 11.25 -7.89 17.08
N LEU A 5 9.97 -7.87 17.44
CA LEU A 5 9.00 -8.90 17.05
C LEU A 5 8.91 -9.11 15.53
N PHE A 6 9.20 -8.07 14.71
CA PHE A 6 9.15 -8.09 13.25
C PHE A 6 10.54 -8.10 12.59
N GLU A 7 11.56 -8.54 13.32
CA GLU A 7 12.94 -8.64 12.82
C GLU A 7 13.05 -9.60 11.61
N HIS A 8 12.25 -10.68 11.64
CA HIS A 8 12.17 -11.61 10.53
C HIS A 8 10.86 -11.39 9.77
N THR A 9 10.97 -10.88 8.56
CA THR A 9 9.82 -10.62 7.69
C THR A 9 10.06 -11.22 6.31
N SER A 10 9.03 -11.83 5.74
CA SER A 10 8.95 -12.15 4.33
C SER A 10 8.21 -11.01 3.62
N ALA A 11 8.91 -9.92 3.41
CA ALA A 11 8.36 -8.68 2.86
C ALA A 11 8.97 -8.33 1.49
N GLY A 12 9.33 -9.31 0.70
CA GLY A 12 9.76 -9.08 -0.67
C GLY A 12 8.63 -8.46 -1.50
N TRP A 13 8.93 -7.37 -2.21
CA TRP A 13 7.98 -6.68 -3.06
C TRP A 13 8.59 -6.33 -4.41
N ALA A 14 7.83 -6.52 -5.49
CA ALA A 14 8.28 -6.18 -6.83
C ALA A 14 7.95 -4.72 -7.17
N LYS A 15 8.89 -4.04 -7.80
CA LYS A 15 8.71 -2.75 -8.43
C LYS A 15 9.32 -2.78 -9.83
N TYR A 16 8.81 -1.91 -10.68
CA TYR A 16 9.34 -1.73 -12.03
C TYR A 16 9.95 -0.34 -12.16
N SER A 17 10.93 -0.20 -13.05
CA SER A 17 11.64 1.07 -13.24
C SER A 17 10.75 2.18 -13.79
N ASP A 18 9.63 1.83 -14.44
CA ASP A 18 8.63 2.79 -14.93
C ASP A 18 7.22 2.19 -14.93
N TYR A 19 6.24 3.09 -14.81
CA TYR A 19 4.80 2.80 -14.83
C TYR A 19 4.07 3.79 -15.71
N GLU A 20 3.00 3.34 -16.34
CA GLU A 20 2.15 4.15 -17.20
C GLU A 20 0.67 4.07 -16.82
N TRP A 21 -0.04 5.17 -17.02
CA TRP A 21 -1.49 5.20 -16.92
C TRP A 21 -2.11 4.78 -18.24
N ARG A 22 -3.01 3.81 -18.20
CA ARG A 22 -3.76 3.34 -19.36
C ARG A 22 -5.25 3.34 -19.05
N MET A 23 -6.04 3.85 -19.98
CA MET A 23 -7.50 3.80 -19.90
C MET A 23 -7.99 2.45 -20.41
N ALA A 24 -8.80 1.76 -19.61
CA ALA A 24 -9.42 0.50 -19.97
C ALA A 24 -10.78 0.74 -20.66
N ALA A 25 -11.37 -0.34 -21.20
CA ALA A 25 -12.63 -0.28 -21.90
C ALA A 25 -13.82 0.17 -21.02
N ASP A 26 -13.70 0.02 -19.71
CA ASP A 26 -14.68 0.49 -18.72
C ASP A 26 -14.56 2.00 -18.43
N GLY A 27 -13.64 2.70 -19.10
CA GLY A 27 -13.37 4.13 -18.91
C GLY A 27 -12.57 4.46 -17.66
N GLN A 28 -12.03 3.47 -16.96
CA GLN A 28 -11.20 3.67 -15.79
C GLN A 28 -9.73 3.74 -16.14
N ASP A 29 -8.97 4.58 -15.42
CA ASP A 29 -7.52 4.67 -15.55
C ASP A 29 -6.85 3.65 -14.64
N TYR A 30 -5.94 2.88 -15.20
CA TYR A 30 -5.12 1.89 -14.49
C TYR A 30 -3.65 2.25 -14.55
N LEU A 31 -2.97 2.20 -13.40
CA LEU A 31 -1.52 2.24 -13.31
C LEU A 31 -0.98 0.82 -13.46
N MET A 32 -0.06 0.64 -14.39
CA MET A 32 0.57 -0.66 -14.65
C MET A 32 2.03 -0.49 -15.04
N PRO A 33 2.87 -1.53 -14.92
CA PRO A 33 4.24 -1.48 -15.40
C PRO A 33 4.32 -1.12 -16.89
N ALA A 34 5.22 -0.21 -17.25
CA ALA A 34 5.49 0.10 -18.64
C ALA A 34 6.12 -1.11 -19.36
N ALA A 35 5.82 -1.28 -20.66
CA ALA A 35 6.16 -2.49 -21.41
C ALA A 35 7.65 -2.87 -21.37
N LYS A 36 8.55 -1.89 -21.30
CA LYS A 36 10.01 -2.10 -21.29
C LYS A 36 10.67 -1.83 -19.94
N ALA A 37 9.88 -1.67 -18.87
CA ALA A 37 10.41 -1.40 -17.55
C ALA A 37 11.14 -2.62 -16.98
N ASP A 38 12.28 -2.41 -16.36
CA ASP A 38 13.02 -3.44 -15.63
C ASP A 38 12.38 -3.70 -14.28
N ALA A 39 12.32 -4.97 -13.88
CA ALA A 39 11.80 -5.39 -12.59
C ALA A 39 12.92 -5.49 -11.56
N ASP A 40 12.62 -5.10 -10.34
CA ASP A 40 13.47 -5.23 -9.17
C ASP A 40 12.66 -5.73 -7.97
N VAL A 41 13.29 -6.46 -7.06
CA VAL A 41 12.67 -6.96 -5.84
C VAL A 41 13.41 -6.40 -4.63
N TYR A 42 12.67 -5.82 -3.71
CA TYR A 42 13.22 -5.21 -2.52
C TYR A 42 12.39 -5.54 -1.28
N ASN A 43 12.93 -5.26 -0.11
CA ASN A 43 12.19 -5.37 1.14
C ASN A 43 11.65 -3.98 1.55
N PRO A 44 10.33 -3.72 1.51
CA PRO A 44 9.75 -2.43 1.90
C PRO A 44 10.06 -2.00 3.33
N MET A 45 10.32 -2.95 4.23
CA MET A 45 10.63 -2.67 5.63
C MET A 45 11.95 -1.91 5.79
N THR A 46 12.88 -2.02 4.84
CA THR A 46 14.16 -1.30 4.87
C THR A 46 14.02 0.20 4.60
N GLN A 47 12.89 0.64 4.05
CA GLN A 47 12.59 2.03 3.70
C GLN A 47 11.26 2.48 4.35
N ALA A 48 10.94 1.94 5.53
CA ALA A 48 9.65 2.12 6.18
C ALA A 48 9.29 3.60 6.40
N ASP A 49 10.23 4.39 6.87
CA ASP A 49 10.01 5.80 7.21
C ASP A 49 9.70 6.63 5.97
N GLU A 50 10.49 6.49 4.91
CA GLU A 50 10.29 7.18 3.64
C GLU A 50 9.00 6.73 2.96
N LEU A 51 8.72 5.43 2.98
CA LEU A 51 7.52 4.83 2.40
C LEU A 51 6.25 5.41 3.03
N ILE A 52 6.19 5.48 4.37
CA ILE A 52 5.04 6.03 5.11
C ILE A 52 4.89 7.52 4.83
N VAL A 53 5.97 8.28 4.95
CA VAL A 53 5.96 9.73 4.75
C VAL A 53 5.49 10.07 3.34
N GLU A 54 5.97 9.36 2.32
CA GLU A 54 5.56 9.61 0.93
C GLU A 54 4.09 9.21 0.71
N ALA A 55 3.67 8.07 1.21
CA ALA A 55 2.28 7.62 1.10
C ALA A 55 1.29 8.62 1.73
N VAL A 56 1.58 9.08 2.94
CA VAL A 56 0.75 10.10 3.62
C VAL A 56 0.75 11.42 2.84
N ASN A 57 1.90 11.86 2.33
CA ASN A 57 2.00 13.12 1.58
C ASN A 57 1.22 13.08 0.26
N ILE A 58 1.13 11.94 -0.44
CA ILE A 58 0.26 11.78 -1.60
C ILE A 58 -1.21 11.97 -1.22
N GLY A 59 -1.63 11.37 -0.12
CA GLY A 59 -2.99 11.55 0.38
C GLY A 59 -3.30 13.01 0.77
N LEU A 60 -2.34 13.72 1.37
CA LEU A 60 -2.46 15.13 1.73
C LEU A 60 -2.69 16.04 0.50
N LEU A 61 -2.22 15.68 -0.69
CA LEU A 61 -2.51 16.44 -1.91
C LEU A 61 -4.02 16.59 -2.15
N GLN A 62 -4.81 15.60 -1.77
CA GLN A 62 -6.26 15.61 -1.94
C GLN A 62 -6.93 16.58 -0.95
N PHE A 63 -6.42 16.69 0.28
CA PHE A 63 -6.90 17.67 1.26
C PHE A 63 -6.61 19.10 0.79
N HIS A 64 -5.54 19.29 0.03
CA HIS A 64 -5.21 20.58 -0.59
C HIS A 64 -5.93 20.82 -1.94
N LYS A 65 -6.90 19.98 -2.31
CA LYS A 65 -7.66 20.06 -3.56
C LYS A 65 -6.76 20.10 -4.81
N THR A 66 -5.65 19.37 -4.76
CA THR A 66 -4.71 19.27 -5.87
C THR A 66 -5.39 18.57 -7.06
N PRO A 67 -5.24 19.08 -8.29
CA PRO A 67 -5.82 18.45 -9.48
C PRO A 67 -5.36 16.99 -9.67
N ASP A 68 -6.28 16.12 -10.13
CA ASP A 68 -6.03 14.69 -10.28
C ASP A 68 -4.80 14.36 -11.15
N VAL A 69 -4.47 15.17 -12.14
CA VAL A 69 -3.25 15.01 -12.95
C VAL A 69 -1.99 15.01 -12.09
N LYS A 70 -1.90 15.90 -11.09
CA LYS A 70 -0.76 15.96 -10.18
C LYS A 70 -0.79 14.80 -9.18
N VAL A 71 -1.97 14.37 -8.73
CA VAL A 71 -2.13 13.20 -7.87
C VAL A 71 -1.71 11.93 -8.61
N LYS A 72 -2.13 11.76 -9.87
CA LYS A 72 -1.69 10.65 -10.73
C LYS A 72 -0.18 10.61 -10.88
N GLU A 73 0.46 11.75 -11.15
CA GLU A 73 1.91 11.78 -11.28
C GLU A 73 2.62 11.44 -9.98
N ALA A 74 2.12 11.90 -8.83
CA ALA A 74 2.67 11.55 -7.53
C ALA A 74 2.53 10.04 -7.25
N ILE A 75 1.37 9.44 -7.57
CA ILE A 75 1.15 7.99 -7.44
C ILE A 75 2.06 7.21 -8.39
N ARG A 76 2.25 7.66 -9.64
CA ARG A 76 3.16 7.02 -10.59
C ARG A 76 4.60 7.02 -10.08
N GLN A 77 5.07 8.16 -9.57
CA GLN A 77 6.42 8.29 -8.98
C GLN A 77 6.58 7.39 -7.75
N PHE A 78 5.55 7.30 -6.93
CA PHE A 78 5.51 6.36 -5.81
C PHE A 78 5.66 4.91 -6.28
N ALA A 79 4.90 4.51 -7.31
CA ALA A 79 4.98 3.17 -7.86
C ALA A 79 6.38 2.85 -8.45
N CYS A 80 7.04 3.80 -9.13
CA CYS A 80 8.42 3.64 -9.60
C CYS A 80 9.41 3.40 -8.45
N ARG A 81 9.15 3.94 -7.27
CA ARG A 81 10.01 3.75 -6.09
C ARG A 81 9.70 2.48 -5.32
N TYR A 82 8.42 2.18 -5.14
CA TYR A 82 7.95 1.20 -4.16
C TYR A 82 7.11 0.07 -4.78
N GLY A 83 6.70 0.18 -6.04
CA GLY A 83 5.78 -0.75 -6.68
C GLY A 83 4.31 -0.39 -6.50
N LEU A 84 3.44 -1.21 -7.09
CA LEU A 84 1.98 -1.10 -6.91
C LEU A 84 1.57 -1.53 -5.50
N LEU A 85 0.40 -1.11 -5.05
CA LEU A 85 -0.08 -1.35 -3.69
C LEU A 85 -0.41 -2.82 -3.40
N GLY A 86 -0.64 -3.63 -4.43
CA GLY A 86 -1.09 -5.02 -4.28
C GLY A 86 -2.55 -5.10 -3.82
N LEU A 87 -3.41 -4.27 -4.40
CA LEU A 87 -4.82 -4.17 -4.00
C LEU A 87 -5.53 -5.52 -4.14
N MET A 88 -5.21 -6.32 -5.17
CA MET A 88 -5.79 -7.64 -5.35
C MET A 88 -5.47 -8.57 -4.15
N ALA A 89 -4.24 -8.53 -3.65
CA ALA A 89 -3.83 -9.33 -2.50
C ALA A 89 -4.32 -8.77 -1.16
N ALA A 90 -4.65 -7.47 -1.13
CA ALA A 90 -5.15 -6.79 0.06
C ALA A 90 -6.68 -6.92 0.25
N ILE A 91 -7.42 -7.18 -0.83
CA ILE A 91 -8.85 -7.45 -0.74
C ILE A 91 -9.04 -8.88 -0.24
N PRO A 92 -9.71 -9.09 0.90
CA PRO A 92 -9.95 -10.44 1.41
C PRO A 92 -10.69 -11.30 0.39
N THR A 93 -10.14 -12.47 0.09
CA THR A 93 -10.73 -13.45 -0.83
C THR A 93 -10.59 -14.85 -0.24
N THR A 94 -11.28 -15.82 -0.83
CA THR A 94 -11.08 -17.23 -0.52
C THR A 94 -9.62 -17.62 -0.84
N PRO A 95 -8.92 -18.32 0.05
CA PRO A 95 -7.60 -18.86 -0.26
C PRO A 95 -7.62 -19.69 -1.55
N LYS A 96 -6.59 -19.55 -2.38
CA LYS A 96 -6.51 -20.22 -3.70
C LYS A 96 -7.72 -19.94 -4.60
N PHE A 97 -8.22 -18.70 -4.59
CA PHE A 97 -9.44 -18.32 -5.30
C PHE A 97 -9.41 -18.65 -6.80
N VAL A 98 -8.25 -18.73 -7.43
CA VAL A 98 -8.13 -19.10 -8.84
C VAL A 98 -8.50 -20.56 -9.13
N ASP A 99 -8.55 -21.40 -8.10
CA ASP A 99 -8.99 -22.79 -8.19
C ASP A 99 -10.53 -22.93 -8.12
N TYR A 100 -11.22 -21.83 -7.83
CA TYR A 100 -12.67 -21.80 -7.70
C TYR A 100 -13.31 -21.04 -8.85
N GLU A 101 -14.51 -21.44 -9.22
CA GLU A 101 -15.33 -20.74 -10.20
C GLU A 101 -15.73 -19.35 -9.71
N LYS A 102 -15.96 -19.23 -8.40
CA LYS A 102 -16.38 -17.99 -7.73
C LYS A 102 -15.46 -17.62 -6.58
N VAL A 103 -15.28 -16.34 -6.37
CA VAL A 103 -14.60 -15.77 -5.20
C VAL A 103 -15.62 -15.19 -4.24
N TYR A 104 -15.37 -15.37 -2.95
CA TYR A 104 -16.10 -14.71 -1.89
C TYR A 104 -15.30 -13.48 -1.43
N LEU A 105 -15.96 -12.33 -1.48
CA LEU A 105 -15.39 -11.03 -1.14
C LEU A 105 -16.15 -10.48 0.06
N PRO A 106 -15.59 -10.56 1.28
CA PRO A 106 -16.16 -9.88 2.42
C PRO A 106 -16.33 -8.38 2.14
N LYS A 107 -17.20 -7.74 2.89
CA LYS A 107 -17.46 -6.30 2.74
C LYS A 107 -16.14 -5.51 2.66
N ASN A 108 -15.96 -4.81 1.57
CA ASN A 108 -14.80 -3.96 1.31
C ASN A 108 -15.25 -2.67 0.59
N PRO A 109 -14.44 -1.60 0.58
CA PRO A 109 -14.83 -0.31 -0.01
C PRO A 109 -14.80 -0.27 -1.54
N TYR A 110 -14.19 -1.27 -2.19
CA TYR A 110 -13.89 -1.21 -3.63
C TYR A 110 -14.91 -1.95 -4.50
N ILE A 111 -15.32 -3.14 -4.06
CA ILE A 111 -16.20 -4.03 -4.81
C ILE A 111 -17.48 -4.22 -4.00
N ARG A 112 -18.64 -3.90 -4.63
CA ARG A 112 -19.93 -3.94 -3.94
C ARG A 112 -20.54 -5.35 -3.87
N GLN A 113 -20.04 -6.26 -4.70
CA GLN A 113 -20.53 -7.64 -4.73
C GLN A 113 -19.81 -8.49 -3.69
N GLU A 114 -20.55 -9.30 -2.94
CA GLU A 114 -19.97 -10.23 -1.96
C GLU A 114 -19.49 -11.54 -2.62
N VAL A 115 -20.07 -11.89 -3.76
CA VAL A 115 -19.71 -13.08 -4.54
C VAL A 115 -19.59 -12.67 -6.00
N MET A 116 -18.53 -13.08 -6.66
CA MET A 116 -18.31 -12.77 -8.09
C MET A 116 -17.63 -13.96 -8.77
N GLU A 117 -17.81 -14.08 -10.09
CA GLU A 117 -17.09 -15.04 -10.90
C GLU A 117 -15.58 -14.72 -10.84
N THR A 118 -14.75 -15.76 -10.69
CA THR A 118 -13.30 -15.58 -10.57
C THR A 118 -12.72 -14.83 -11.77
N MET A 119 -13.23 -15.10 -12.99
CA MET A 119 -12.80 -14.37 -14.17
C MET A 119 -13.11 -12.89 -14.12
N ASP A 120 -14.27 -12.51 -13.59
CA ASP A 120 -14.65 -11.10 -13.47
C ASP A 120 -13.84 -10.40 -12.39
N TYR A 121 -13.53 -11.08 -11.30
CA TYR A 121 -12.61 -10.58 -10.30
C TYR A 121 -11.21 -10.31 -10.88
N LEU A 122 -10.68 -11.26 -11.64
CA LEU A 122 -9.37 -11.10 -12.27
C LEU A 122 -9.34 -9.95 -13.30
N LYS A 123 -10.41 -9.73 -14.06
CA LYS A 123 -10.50 -8.61 -15.01
C LYS A 123 -10.37 -7.24 -14.34
N LEU A 124 -10.73 -7.12 -13.05
CA LEU A 124 -10.56 -5.87 -12.30
C LEU A 124 -9.09 -5.49 -12.10
N PHE A 125 -8.16 -6.44 -12.24
CA PHE A 125 -6.72 -6.25 -12.04
C PHE A 125 -5.90 -6.55 -13.30
N PHE A 126 -6.52 -7.19 -14.30
CA PHE A 126 -5.93 -7.51 -15.60
C PHE A 126 -6.82 -7.00 -16.73
N PRO A 127 -7.10 -5.68 -16.80
CA PRO A 127 -8.09 -5.15 -17.74
C PRO A 127 -7.64 -5.20 -19.20
N PHE A 128 -6.33 -5.32 -19.49
CA PHE A 128 -5.79 -5.26 -20.84
C PHE A 128 -5.41 -6.64 -21.38
N ALA A 129 -4.96 -7.54 -20.52
CA ALA A 129 -4.59 -8.89 -20.92
C ALA A 129 -4.61 -9.83 -19.72
N MET A 130 -5.40 -10.87 -19.80
CA MET A 130 -5.35 -11.94 -18.81
C MET A 130 -4.02 -12.70 -18.91
N PRO A 131 -3.43 -13.11 -17.79
CA PRO A 131 -2.24 -13.96 -17.78
C PRO A 131 -2.43 -15.21 -18.65
N SER A 132 -1.41 -15.56 -19.43
CA SER A 132 -1.51 -16.65 -20.41
C SER A 132 -1.84 -18.00 -19.77
N PHE A 133 -1.26 -18.30 -18.62
CA PHE A 133 -1.53 -19.55 -17.89
C PHE A 133 -3.00 -19.71 -17.51
N TYR A 134 -3.68 -18.61 -17.18
CA TYR A 134 -5.09 -18.66 -16.83
C TYR A 134 -5.97 -18.95 -18.07
N LYS A 135 -5.63 -18.36 -19.22
CA LYS A 135 -6.31 -18.63 -20.51
C LYS A 135 -6.23 -20.08 -20.94
N GLN A 136 -5.16 -20.76 -20.57
CA GLN A 136 -4.93 -22.18 -20.87
C GLN A 136 -5.62 -23.13 -19.89
N GLY A 137 -6.43 -22.62 -18.96
CA GLY A 137 -7.12 -23.43 -17.96
C GLY A 137 -6.21 -23.95 -16.84
N VAL A 138 -5.00 -23.43 -16.73
CA VAL A 138 -4.10 -23.74 -15.61
C VAL A 138 -4.65 -23.08 -14.36
N LYS A 139 -4.94 -23.87 -13.35
CA LYS A 139 -5.55 -23.44 -12.10
C LYS A 139 -4.55 -23.19 -10.97
N SER A 140 -3.25 -23.30 -11.27
CA SER A 140 -2.21 -23.13 -10.26
C SER A 140 -1.09 -22.21 -10.77
N VAL A 141 -0.72 -21.23 -9.96
CA VAL A 141 0.43 -20.35 -10.21
C VAL A 141 1.74 -21.13 -10.35
N TRP A 142 1.80 -22.34 -9.81
CA TRP A 142 2.97 -23.22 -9.85
C TRP A 142 3.27 -23.82 -11.23
N GLN A 143 2.32 -23.77 -12.11
CA GLN A 143 2.47 -24.28 -13.48
C GLN A 143 2.65 -23.14 -14.47
N VAL A 144 3.32 -22.07 -14.04
CA VAL A 144 3.51 -20.86 -14.83
C VAL A 144 4.26 -21.18 -16.12
N PRO A 145 3.60 -21.27 -17.24
CA PRO A 145 4.22 -21.29 -18.55
C PRO A 145 4.25 -19.84 -19.03
N GLY A 146 5.11 -19.04 -18.53
CA GLY A 146 5.31 -17.70 -19.06
C GLY A 146 6.51 -17.74 -20.00
N ASP A 147 6.45 -17.00 -21.08
CA ASP A 147 7.60 -16.74 -21.92
C ASP A 147 8.54 -15.73 -21.27
N ASP A 148 8.07 -14.99 -20.27
CA ASP A 148 8.86 -14.03 -19.51
C ASP A 148 9.54 -14.71 -18.31
N LYS A 149 10.81 -15.02 -18.45
CA LYS A 149 11.64 -15.63 -17.40
C LYS A 149 11.72 -14.77 -16.13
N MET A 150 11.61 -13.45 -16.26
CA MET A 150 11.65 -12.54 -15.12
C MET A 150 10.35 -12.62 -14.32
N GLU A 151 9.19 -12.66 -14.98
CA GLU A 151 7.91 -12.86 -14.30
C GLU A 151 7.88 -14.19 -13.55
N ILE A 152 8.37 -15.27 -14.17
CA ILE A 152 8.48 -16.57 -13.52
C ILE A 152 9.39 -16.50 -12.29
N ALA A 153 10.55 -15.83 -12.40
CA ALA A 153 11.47 -15.67 -11.29
C ALA A 153 10.84 -14.86 -10.16
N LEU A 154 10.14 -13.77 -10.46
CA LEU A 154 9.43 -12.95 -9.48
C LEU A 154 8.35 -13.75 -8.75
N VAL A 155 7.52 -14.48 -9.50
CA VAL A 155 6.48 -15.35 -8.92
C VAL A 155 7.12 -16.43 -8.05
N SER A 156 8.19 -17.07 -8.52
CA SER A 156 8.88 -18.15 -7.81
C SER A 156 9.55 -17.68 -6.51
N THR A 157 10.02 -16.42 -6.48
CA THR A 157 10.67 -15.84 -5.28
C THR A 157 9.69 -15.69 -4.11
N PHE A 158 8.39 -15.65 -4.38
CA PHE A 158 7.33 -15.45 -3.39
C PHE A 158 6.49 -16.71 -3.14
N PHE A 159 7.10 -17.84 -3.20
CA PHE A 159 6.51 -19.16 -3.21
C PHE A 159 5.59 -19.50 -2.02
N ASN A 160 5.78 -18.86 -0.88
CA ASN A 160 4.97 -19.11 0.32
C ASN A 160 3.69 -18.27 0.35
N ASP A 161 3.40 -17.54 -0.73
CA ASP A 161 2.35 -16.57 -0.73
C ASP A 161 1.04 -17.02 -1.36
N PRO A 162 -0.07 -16.39 -0.93
CA PRO A 162 -1.34 -16.51 -1.62
C PRO A 162 -1.20 -16.20 -3.10
N GLN A 163 -1.88 -16.98 -3.94
CA GLN A 163 -1.88 -16.81 -5.39
C GLN A 163 -2.15 -15.36 -5.83
N ALA A 164 -3.00 -14.64 -5.10
CA ALA A 164 -3.29 -13.24 -5.35
C ALA A 164 -2.05 -12.33 -5.29
N LYS A 165 -1.13 -12.56 -4.33
CA LYS A 165 0.12 -11.80 -4.25
C LYS A 165 1.04 -12.11 -5.42
N ALA A 166 1.23 -13.39 -5.73
CA ALA A 166 2.05 -13.80 -6.86
C ALA A 166 1.56 -13.18 -8.17
N MET A 167 0.24 -13.18 -8.40
CA MET A 167 -0.36 -12.57 -9.59
C MET A 167 -0.21 -11.04 -9.62
N SER A 168 -0.14 -10.38 -8.46
CA SER A 168 0.08 -8.93 -8.37
C SER A 168 1.44 -8.47 -8.88
N PHE A 169 2.40 -9.38 -9.08
CA PHE A 169 3.73 -9.06 -9.61
C PHE A 169 3.83 -9.20 -11.14
N LEU A 170 2.78 -9.65 -11.80
CA LEU A 170 2.79 -9.80 -13.26
C LEU A 170 2.75 -8.43 -13.96
N ARG A 171 3.45 -8.31 -15.10
CA ARG A 171 3.47 -7.07 -15.91
C ARG A 171 2.09 -6.64 -16.37
N SER A 172 1.18 -7.59 -16.58
CA SER A 172 -0.19 -7.33 -16.99
C SER A 172 -1.09 -6.87 -15.86
N TYR A 173 -0.61 -6.88 -14.61
CA TYR A 173 -1.33 -6.41 -13.44
C TYR A 173 -1.41 -4.88 -13.42
N GLY A 174 -2.59 -4.37 -13.09
CA GLY A 174 -2.81 -2.93 -12.97
C GLY A 174 -3.75 -2.59 -11.82
N GLU A 175 -3.63 -1.37 -11.31
CA GLU A 175 -4.45 -0.85 -10.21
C GLU A 175 -5.20 0.40 -10.64
N ARG A 176 -6.48 0.46 -10.30
CA ARG A 176 -7.37 1.57 -10.66
C ARG A 176 -6.99 2.83 -9.89
N PHE A 177 -7.01 3.95 -10.61
CA PHE A 177 -6.71 5.26 -10.02
C PHE A 177 -7.65 5.64 -8.87
N ASP A 178 -8.95 5.45 -9.05
CA ASP A 178 -9.95 5.80 -8.04
C ASP A 178 -9.72 5.03 -6.73
N TRP A 179 -9.37 3.74 -6.81
CA TRP A 179 -9.07 2.92 -5.64
C TRP A 179 -7.76 3.33 -4.95
N MET A 180 -6.67 3.51 -5.74
CA MET A 180 -5.40 3.98 -5.19
C MET A 180 -5.56 5.34 -4.51
N LYS A 181 -6.27 6.27 -5.18
CA LYS A 181 -6.57 7.61 -4.66
C LYS A 181 -7.29 7.53 -3.30
N GLU A 182 -8.24 6.64 -3.17
CA GLU A 182 -8.98 6.43 -1.93
C GLU A 182 -8.09 5.90 -0.81
N VAL A 183 -7.26 4.91 -1.08
CA VAL A 183 -6.28 4.35 -0.12
C VAL A 183 -5.34 5.42 0.43
N PHE A 184 -4.72 6.20 -0.45
CA PHE A 184 -3.82 7.28 -0.03
C PHE A 184 -4.53 8.36 0.80
N ARG A 185 -5.77 8.72 0.41
CA ARG A 185 -6.62 9.65 1.17
C ARG A 185 -6.90 9.14 2.57
N ASP A 186 -7.23 7.87 2.72
CA ASP A 186 -7.58 7.27 4.01
C ASP A 186 -6.36 7.22 4.94
N TRP A 187 -5.16 6.96 4.42
CA TRP A 187 -3.92 7.06 5.21
C TRP A 187 -3.65 8.49 5.70
N ALA A 188 -3.80 9.47 4.81
CA ALA A 188 -3.66 10.87 5.19
C ALA A 188 -4.73 11.30 6.19
N PHE A 189 -5.97 10.81 6.04
CA PHE A 189 -7.04 11.09 6.98
C PHE A 189 -6.72 10.54 8.38
N ALA A 190 -6.25 9.29 8.48
CA ALA A 190 -5.84 8.71 9.75
C ALA A 190 -4.73 9.54 10.41
N PHE A 191 -3.70 9.91 9.65
CA PHE A 191 -2.61 10.77 10.13
C PHE A 191 -3.11 12.13 10.62
N VAL A 192 -3.88 12.85 9.79
CA VAL A 192 -4.40 14.18 10.15
C VAL A 192 -5.28 14.11 11.40
N SER A 193 -6.12 13.07 11.51
CA SER A 193 -6.99 12.88 12.66
C SER A 193 -6.20 12.68 13.95
N VAL A 194 -5.16 11.85 13.94
CA VAL A 194 -4.27 11.66 15.10
C VAL A 194 -3.51 12.93 15.42
N PHE A 195 -2.92 13.57 14.42
CA PHE A 195 -2.15 14.79 14.57
C PHE A 195 -2.99 15.92 15.21
N LEU A 196 -4.20 16.17 14.68
CA LEU A 196 -5.11 17.20 15.22
C LEU A 196 -5.59 16.86 16.64
N TYR A 197 -5.92 15.58 16.87
CA TYR A 197 -6.31 15.15 18.22
C TYR A 197 -5.18 15.41 19.22
N GLU A 198 -3.95 15.00 18.94
CA GLU A 198 -2.81 15.19 19.83
C GLU A 198 -2.51 16.68 20.10
N ARG A 199 -2.60 17.51 19.05
CA ARG A 199 -2.40 18.97 19.16
C ARG A 199 -3.46 19.65 20.01
N ASP A 200 -4.73 19.30 19.81
CA ASP A 200 -5.85 20.06 20.35
C ASP A 200 -6.57 19.36 21.52
N LYS A 201 -6.17 18.15 21.92
CA LYS A 201 -6.86 17.29 22.91
C LYS A 201 -7.24 17.98 24.22
N LYS A 202 -6.46 18.98 24.66
CA LYS A 202 -6.74 19.74 25.88
C LYS A 202 -7.89 20.76 25.70
N LYS A 203 -8.16 21.20 24.47
CA LYS A 203 -9.17 22.20 24.11
C LYS A 203 -10.47 21.56 23.58
N LEU A 204 -10.44 20.27 23.24
CA LEU A 204 -11.61 19.59 22.69
C LEU A 204 -12.67 19.34 23.76
N ASP A 205 -13.93 19.64 23.43
CA ASP A 205 -15.09 19.19 24.21
C ASP A 205 -15.27 17.67 24.16
N SER A 206 -16.13 17.14 25.03
CA SER A 206 -16.35 15.69 25.16
C SER A 206 -16.93 15.05 23.89
N THR A 207 -17.79 15.77 23.16
CA THR A 207 -18.45 15.28 21.94
C THR A 207 -17.44 15.18 20.81
N THR A 208 -16.68 16.23 20.54
CA THR A 208 -15.63 16.27 19.53
C THR A 208 -14.56 15.22 19.82
N ARG A 209 -14.14 15.08 21.09
CA ARG A 209 -13.18 14.03 21.49
C ARG A 209 -13.70 12.62 21.19
N ARG A 210 -15.01 12.37 21.40
CA ARG A 210 -15.64 11.09 21.07
C ARG A 210 -15.63 10.83 19.57
N LEU A 211 -15.94 11.85 18.75
CA LEU A 211 -15.90 11.73 17.28
C LEU A 211 -14.50 11.37 16.76
N TYR A 212 -13.45 12.02 17.25
CA TYR A 212 -12.07 11.65 16.90
C TYR A 212 -11.76 10.20 17.27
N ARG A 213 -12.13 9.76 18.46
CA ARG A 213 -11.92 8.36 18.91
C ARG A 213 -12.65 7.37 18.00
N GLN A 214 -13.88 7.66 17.62
CA GLN A 214 -14.66 6.82 16.70
C GLN A 214 -14.03 6.80 15.31
N GLY A 215 -13.60 7.95 14.78
CA GLY A 215 -12.94 8.03 13.47
C GLY A 215 -11.64 7.23 13.43
N ILE A 216 -10.80 7.30 14.47
CA ILE A 216 -9.57 6.51 14.54
C ILE A 216 -9.86 5.02 14.73
N ALA A 217 -10.91 4.64 15.48
CA ALA A 217 -11.28 3.25 15.66
C ALA A 217 -11.72 2.56 14.35
N CYS A 218 -12.13 3.34 13.33
CA CYS A 218 -12.42 2.82 11.99
C CYS A 218 -11.15 2.55 11.15
N PHE A 219 -9.97 3.05 11.60
CA PHE A 219 -8.70 2.74 10.99
C PHE A 219 -8.17 1.42 11.57
N ASP A 220 -8.74 0.35 11.09
CA ASP A 220 -8.34 -1.01 11.43
C ASP A 220 -7.35 -1.58 10.39
N GLY A 221 -6.74 -2.69 10.66
CA GLY A 221 -5.83 -3.37 9.75
C GLY A 221 -5.81 -4.87 10.01
N ASN A 222 -5.50 -5.63 8.97
CA ASN A 222 -5.25 -7.05 9.13
C ASN A 222 -3.90 -7.25 9.82
N VAL A 223 -3.86 -8.17 10.76
CA VAL A 223 -2.60 -8.64 11.33
C VAL A 223 -1.85 -9.40 10.23
N PRO A 224 -0.54 -9.17 10.03
CA PRO A 224 0.24 -9.99 9.14
C PRO A 224 0.15 -11.47 9.58
N SER A 225 0.12 -12.37 8.62
CA SER A 225 0.24 -13.80 8.93
C SER A 225 1.69 -14.14 9.29
N TYR A 226 1.92 -15.35 9.75
CA TYR A 226 3.27 -15.81 10.02
C TYR A 226 3.41 -17.30 9.70
N HIS A 227 4.66 -17.71 9.47
CA HIS A 227 5.03 -19.12 9.40
C HIS A 227 6.33 -19.37 10.19
N LEU A 228 6.63 -20.63 10.44
CA LEU A 228 7.90 -21.02 11.03
C LEU A 228 8.87 -21.41 9.94
N GLU A 229 10.05 -20.83 9.99
CA GLU A 229 11.16 -21.15 9.09
C GLU A 229 12.29 -21.78 9.90
N LEU A 230 12.86 -22.88 9.40
CA LEU A 230 14.01 -23.53 10.01
C LEU A 230 15.30 -22.90 9.42
N ARG A 231 15.97 -22.10 10.24
CA ARG A 231 17.32 -21.57 9.98
C ARG A 231 18.31 -22.33 10.87
N GLU A 232 19.31 -21.68 11.44
CA GLU A 232 20.14 -22.29 12.51
C GLU A 232 19.27 -22.71 13.71
N HIS A 233 18.25 -21.89 14.00
CA HIS A 233 17.18 -22.17 14.95
C HIS A 233 15.82 -21.88 14.30
N PRO A 234 14.72 -22.49 14.77
CA PRO A 234 13.39 -22.12 14.33
C PRO A 234 13.12 -20.63 14.60
N VAL A 235 12.70 -19.90 13.58
CA VAL A 235 12.32 -18.50 13.67
C VAL A 235 10.88 -18.30 13.17
N MET A 236 10.20 -17.34 13.77
CA MET A 236 8.89 -16.91 13.29
C MET A 236 9.09 -15.80 12.26
N VAL A 237 8.60 -16.02 11.05
CA VAL A 237 8.69 -15.07 9.94
C VAL A 237 7.30 -14.50 9.68
N TRP A 238 7.22 -13.17 9.66
CA TRP A 238 5.98 -12.45 9.39
C TRP A 238 5.79 -12.23 7.88
N ASP A 239 4.58 -12.54 7.41
CA ASP A 239 4.20 -12.46 6.00
C ASP A 239 3.31 -11.24 5.74
N PHE A 240 3.76 -10.35 4.87
CA PHE A 240 3.00 -9.23 4.37
C PHE A 240 2.55 -9.49 2.93
N HIS A 241 1.24 -9.66 2.74
CA HIS A 241 0.67 -10.10 1.48
C HIS A 241 0.47 -9.00 0.43
N SER A 242 0.60 -7.73 0.84
CA SER A 242 0.54 -6.60 -0.08
C SER A 242 1.31 -5.40 0.47
N LEU A 243 1.76 -4.53 -0.43
CA LEU A 243 2.39 -3.26 -0.03
C LEU A 243 1.38 -2.37 0.72
N MET A 244 0.11 -2.39 0.30
CA MET A 244 -0.97 -1.67 0.99
C MET A 244 -1.08 -2.07 2.46
N LEU A 245 -1.11 -3.38 2.77
CA LEU A 245 -1.19 -3.88 4.15
C LEU A 245 0.09 -3.58 4.93
N THR A 246 1.26 -3.66 4.27
CA THR A 246 2.55 -3.29 4.86
C THR A 246 2.55 -1.82 5.29
N ILE A 247 2.15 -0.91 4.40
CA ILE A 247 2.09 0.53 4.70
C ILE A 247 1.10 0.79 5.83
N ARG A 248 -0.08 0.19 5.78
CA ARG A 248 -1.10 0.35 6.81
C ARG A 248 -0.60 -0.07 8.19
N PHE A 249 0.09 -1.21 8.25
CA PHE A 249 0.71 -1.70 9.48
C PHE A 249 1.81 -0.74 9.98
N LEU A 250 2.73 -0.34 9.10
CA LEU A 250 3.82 0.58 9.44
C LEU A 250 3.29 1.95 9.88
N LEU A 251 2.25 2.47 9.19
CA LEU A 251 1.59 3.71 9.57
C LEU A 251 0.97 3.61 10.97
N SER A 252 0.31 2.48 11.29
CA SER A 252 -0.24 2.26 12.63
C SER A 252 0.85 2.31 13.70
N LEU A 253 2.02 1.70 13.45
CA LEU A 253 3.17 1.78 14.34
C LEU A 253 3.67 3.24 14.48
N SER A 254 3.80 3.97 13.38
CA SER A 254 4.28 5.37 13.39
C SER A 254 3.31 6.32 14.08
N LEU A 255 2.01 6.09 13.96
CA LEU A 255 0.98 6.90 14.65
C LEU A 255 0.97 6.65 16.16
N THR A 256 1.51 5.53 16.63
CA THR A 256 1.63 5.19 18.06
C THR A 256 3.03 5.42 18.61
N ASP A 257 4.02 5.75 17.78
CA ASP A 257 5.39 6.04 18.22
C ASP A 257 5.48 7.43 18.88
N THR A 258 5.78 7.44 20.16
CA THR A 258 5.95 8.69 20.93
C THR A 258 7.39 9.22 20.91
N GLN A 259 8.35 8.42 20.47
CA GLN A 259 9.77 8.83 20.42
C GLN A 259 10.08 9.55 19.11
N ASN A 260 9.62 8.99 17.99
CA ASN A 260 9.80 9.56 16.64
C ASN A 260 8.43 9.77 15.97
N PRO A 261 7.62 10.71 16.47
CA PRO A 261 6.25 10.85 16.00
C PRO A 261 6.17 11.35 14.56
N LEU A 262 5.20 10.83 13.83
CA LEU A 262 4.82 11.39 12.54
C LEU A 262 4.11 12.72 12.76
N LYS A 263 4.63 13.81 12.18
CA LYS A 263 4.14 15.17 12.35
C LYS A 263 3.84 15.87 11.04
N MET A 264 3.11 16.96 11.08
CA MET A 264 2.90 17.87 9.96
C MET A 264 3.82 19.09 10.12
N CYS A 265 4.57 19.42 9.06
CA CYS A 265 5.44 20.58 9.03
C CYS A 265 4.60 21.89 9.04
N GLU A 266 4.86 22.79 9.95
CA GLU A 266 4.11 24.05 10.07
C GLU A 266 4.28 24.98 8.86
N HIS A 267 5.42 24.91 8.16
CA HIS A 267 5.67 25.71 6.98
C HIS A 267 5.08 25.12 5.70
N CYS A 268 5.43 23.87 5.35
CA CYS A 268 5.07 23.29 4.05
C CYS A 268 3.88 22.32 4.10
N GLN A 269 3.30 22.10 5.27
CA GLN A 269 2.13 21.24 5.50
C GLN A 269 2.32 19.78 5.07
N LYS A 270 3.57 19.33 4.88
CA LYS A 270 3.90 17.93 4.57
C LYS A 270 4.11 17.11 5.84
N ALA A 271 3.73 15.86 5.80
CA ALA A 271 4.07 14.90 6.83
C ALA A 271 5.57 14.63 6.86
N PHE A 272 6.12 14.41 8.03
CA PHE A 272 7.51 14.02 8.26
C PHE A 272 7.65 13.28 9.59
N ILE A 273 8.68 12.45 9.72
CA ILE A 273 9.02 11.81 11.00
C ILE A 273 9.95 12.75 11.76
N ALA A 274 9.51 13.17 12.94
CA ALA A 274 10.28 14.04 13.81
C ALA A 274 11.42 13.26 14.48
N LYS A 275 12.63 13.80 14.45
CA LYS A 275 13.79 13.22 15.15
C LYS A 275 13.76 13.51 16.65
N ARG A 276 13.05 14.54 17.06
CA ARG A 276 12.80 14.95 18.45
C ARG A 276 11.37 15.38 18.61
N TYR A 277 10.81 15.17 19.75
CA TYR A 277 9.42 15.54 20.06
C TYR A 277 9.12 17.02 19.77
N GLY A 278 10.09 17.93 19.95
CA GLY A 278 9.94 19.37 19.70
C GLY A 278 10.11 19.82 18.24
N ASP A 279 10.40 18.91 17.30
CA ASP A 279 10.57 19.29 15.88
C ASP A 279 9.21 19.69 15.29
N GLU A 280 9.10 20.91 14.76
CA GLU A 280 7.90 21.49 14.12
C GLU A 280 8.06 21.60 12.60
N TYR A 281 9.28 21.46 12.09
CA TYR A 281 9.63 21.63 10.69
C TYR A 281 10.35 20.39 10.13
N CYS A 282 9.97 20.01 8.91
CA CYS A 282 10.56 18.85 8.23
C CYS A 282 12.04 19.03 7.84
N SER A 283 12.52 20.28 7.80
CA SER A 283 13.90 20.61 7.46
C SER A 283 14.34 21.96 8.05
N LYS A 284 15.66 22.17 8.12
CA LYS A 284 16.24 23.47 8.52
C LYS A 284 15.83 24.61 7.58
N SER A 285 15.64 24.33 6.29
CA SER A 285 15.16 25.32 5.31
C SER A 285 13.73 25.74 5.62
N CYS A 286 12.81 24.80 5.89
CA CYS A 286 11.44 25.12 6.28
C CYS A 286 11.39 26.00 7.54
N GLY A 287 12.16 25.65 8.56
CA GLY A 287 12.23 26.46 9.79
C GLY A 287 12.79 27.87 9.61
N LYS A 288 13.79 28.04 8.71
CA LYS A 288 14.33 29.38 8.41
C LYS A 288 13.38 30.24 7.60
N THR A 289 12.65 29.65 6.66
CA THR A 289 11.70 30.39 5.80
C THR A 289 10.50 30.85 6.60
N TYR A 290 10.00 30.02 7.52
CA TYR A 290 8.89 30.40 8.41
C TYR A 290 9.24 31.60 9.30
N LYS A 291 10.42 31.56 9.96
CA LYS A 291 10.90 32.66 10.83
C LYS A 291 11.24 33.97 10.12
N LYS A 292 11.36 33.99 8.78
CA LYS A 292 11.57 35.19 7.97
C LYS A 292 10.28 35.81 7.46
N GLY A 293 9.17 35.09 7.54
CA GLY A 293 7.84 35.51 7.11
C GLY A 293 6.97 36.09 8.26
N GLU A 294 7.45 35.98 9.51
CA GLU A 294 6.95 36.74 10.66
C GLU A 294 7.70 38.09 10.75
#